data_1f09d097a0846ecf34916ed49583cbb4
#
_entry.id   1f09d097a0846ecf34916ed49583cbb4
#
_cell.length_a   1.000
_cell.length_b   1.000
_cell.length_c   1.000
_cell.angle_alpha   90.00
_cell.angle_beta   90.00
_cell.angle_gamma   90.00
#
_symmetry.space_group_name_H-M   'P 1'
#
loop_
_entity.id
_entity.type
_entity.pdbx_description
1 polymer ?
#
loop_
_entity_poly.entity_id
_entity_poly.type
_entity_poly.pdbx_seq_one_letter_code
_entity_poly.pdbx_strand_id
1 'polypeptide(L)'
;MTRFTLRLLCLSAALAAGCAEYKPFDTAAYLRQRYAQEIGAQEAARIAVPFELNAEIRGSLKTLPPLSSELRRINQVNDFIFDGLKLQYSLTPTKDAAETYRTRTGNCLSFVNLFVGVAREVGLNPSYVEVTDLQKWNHREGMVVSQGHIVAGMYLDGELHTYDFLPDRRKAYREFKPIDDVTAAAHYYNNLGAEALLGGDLARAREMITVATRIAPRFDKAINNLGVIQARGGEPQKALETYQRGLAISPGDPTLQVNMARALQQLGRSGDADQLLAKVEAENTTNPFFFIYEADVAIGRGDANKALDYMVRALRLDDELPEVHLGLVKVYLALGDLGKARHYLARSLKLDATNQDALRYAKLLGQ
;
A
#
# COMPACT_ATOMS: atom_id res chain seq x y z
N MET A 1 30.55 70.28 44.61
CA MET A 1 30.65 69.65 43.29
C MET A 1 31.35 68.31 43.51
N THR A 2 30.54 67.26 43.70
CA THR A 2 31.01 65.89 44.04
C THR A 2 30.77 64.97 42.87
N ARG A 3 31.87 64.49 42.29
CA ARG A 3 31.78 63.54 41.15
C ARG A 3 31.57 62.14 41.70
N PHE A 4 30.40 61.54 41.35
CA PHE A 4 30.12 60.10 41.54
C PHE A 4 30.70 59.32 40.35
N THR A 5 31.73 58.50 40.65
CA THR A 5 32.25 57.52 39.72
C THR A 5 31.45 56.20 39.86
N LEU A 6 30.66 55.89 38.89
CA LEU A 6 29.92 54.61 38.79
C LEU A 6 30.91 53.53 38.28
N ARG A 7 31.28 52.60 39.11
CA ARG A 7 32.03 51.39 38.69
C ARG A 7 31.05 50.39 38.11
N LEU A 8 31.12 50.17 36.78
CA LEU A 8 30.46 49.08 36.11
C LEU A 8 31.20 47.77 36.47
N LEU A 9 30.54 46.91 37.23
CA LEU A 9 30.97 45.51 37.40
C LEU A 9 30.46 44.74 36.17
N CYS A 10 31.35 44.40 35.23
CA CYS A 10 31.09 43.42 34.22
C CYS A 10 31.06 42.02 34.85
N LEU A 11 29.89 41.49 35.14
CA LEU A 11 29.72 40.06 35.40
C LEU A 11 29.79 39.32 34.04
N SER A 12 30.94 38.74 33.76
CA SER A 12 31.09 37.75 32.67
C SER A 12 30.42 36.44 33.11
N ALA A 13 29.15 36.29 32.82
CA ALA A 13 28.50 34.98 32.84
C ALA A 13 29.05 34.18 31.66
N ALA A 14 29.94 33.26 31.94
CA ALA A 14 30.34 32.23 30.99
C ALA A 14 29.09 31.35 30.73
N LEU A 15 28.43 31.60 29.63
CA LEU A 15 27.49 30.68 29.05
C LEU A 15 28.28 29.43 28.60
N ALA A 16 28.40 28.46 29.49
CA ALA A 16 28.67 27.08 29.08
C ALA A 16 27.48 26.65 28.26
N ALA A 17 27.53 26.92 26.95
CA ALA A 17 26.68 26.24 25.98
C ALA A 17 27.07 24.75 26.02
N GLY A 18 26.45 24.01 26.95
CA GLY A 18 26.45 22.57 26.87
C GLY A 18 25.83 22.23 25.53
N CYS A 19 26.62 21.64 24.64
CA CYS A 19 26.09 20.94 23.50
C CYS A 19 25.12 19.89 24.09
N ALA A 20 23.83 20.22 24.13
CA ALA A 20 22.83 19.23 24.40
C ALA A 20 23.01 18.19 23.30
N GLU A 21 23.53 17.03 23.70
CA GLU A 21 23.63 15.88 22.82
C GLU A 21 22.25 15.63 22.27
N TYR A 22 22.02 15.90 20.98
CA TYR A 22 20.74 15.65 20.33
C TYR A 22 20.51 14.15 20.42
N LYS A 23 19.68 13.72 21.36
CA LYS A 23 19.19 12.34 21.38
C LYS A 23 18.12 12.25 20.29
N PRO A 24 18.38 11.50 19.22
CA PRO A 24 17.35 11.30 18.20
C PRO A 24 16.10 10.74 18.87
N PHE A 25 14.94 11.27 18.48
CA PHE A 25 13.65 10.78 18.96
C PHE A 25 13.53 9.31 18.55
N ASP A 26 13.34 8.42 19.54
CA ASP A 26 13.14 6.99 19.26
C ASP A 26 11.74 6.77 18.71
N THR A 27 11.64 6.90 17.40
CA THR A 27 10.38 6.77 16.67
C THR A 27 9.83 5.33 16.74
N ALA A 28 10.68 4.33 16.89
CA ALA A 28 10.25 2.94 17.04
C ALA A 28 9.60 2.70 18.43
N ALA A 29 10.23 3.21 19.49
CA ALA A 29 9.67 3.15 20.85
C ALA A 29 8.34 3.93 20.92
N TYR A 30 8.27 5.10 20.30
CA TYR A 30 7.03 5.88 20.22
C TYR A 30 5.93 5.10 19.48
N LEU A 31 6.23 4.47 18.36
CA LEU A 31 5.27 3.68 17.61
C LEU A 31 4.77 2.46 18.41
N ARG A 32 5.66 1.79 19.14
CA ARG A 32 5.27 0.71 20.07
C ARG A 32 4.34 1.22 21.17
N GLN A 33 4.58 2.41 21.71
CA GLN A 33 3.67 3.03 22.69
C GLN A 33 2.30 3.32 22.06
N ARG A 34 2.26 3.81 20.82
CA ARG A 34 1.00 4.01 20.08
C ARG A 34 0.26 2.69 19.86
N TYR A 35 0.96 1.63 19.45
CA TYR A 35 0.36 0.30 19.35
C TYR A 35 -0.24 -0.14 20.71
N ALA A 36 0.50 0.03 21.80
CA ALA A 36 0.02 -0.35 23.12
C ALA A 36 -1.26 0.39 23.54
N GLN A 37 -1.43 1.64 23.13
CA GLN A 37 -2.65 2.41 23.34
C GLN A 37 -3.85 1.85 22.58
N GLU A 38 -3.63 1.41 21.32
CA GLU A 38 -4.72 0.93 20.46
C GLU A 38 -5.11 -0.54 20.70
N ILE A 39 -4.12 -1.40 20.96
CA ILE A 39 -4.32 -2.86 21.01
C ILE A 39 -3.89 -3.53 22.33
N GLY A 40 -3.35 -2.76 23.27
CA GLY A 40 -2.82 -3.27 24.54
C GLY A 40 -1.33 -3.68 24.47
N ALA A 41 -0.63 -3.55 25.60
CA ALA A 41 0.82 -3.72 25.69
C ALA A 41 1.31 -5.14 25.29
N GLN A 42 0.57 -6.18 25.69
CA GLN A 42 0.94 -7.57 25.42
C GLN A 42 0.91 -7.90 23.92
N GLU A 43 -0.09 -7.41 23.21
CA GLU A 43 -0.22 -7.61 21.76
C GLU A 43 0.76 -6.72 20.99
N ALA A 44 0.90 -5.45 21.40
CA ALA A 44 1.84 -4.50 20.82
C ALA A 44 3.29 -5.00 20.85
N ALA A 45 3.68 -5.72 21.92
CA ALA A 45 5.03 -6.30 22.01
C ALA A 45 5.32 -7.38 20.98
N ARG A 46 4.29 -7.97 20.37
CA ARG A 46 4.41 -9.01 19.32
C ARG A 46 4.40 -8.45 17.91
N ILE A 47 4.08 -7.17 17.76
CA ILE A 47 3.96 -6.51 16.48
C ILE A 47 5.30 -5.85 16.10
N ALA A 48 5.80 -6.13 14.90
CA ALA A 48 7.01 -5.51 14.39
C ALA A 48 6.79 -4.03 14.07
N VAL A 49 7.81 -3.22 14.30
CA VAL A 49 7.92 -1.86 13.77
C VAL A 49 8.66 -1.95 12.43
N PRO A 50 8.00 -1.67 11.29
CA PRO A 50 8.55 -2.03 9.98
C PRO A 50 9.89 -1.36 9.63
N PHE A 51 10.16 -0.17 10.18
CA PHE A 51 11.40 0.57 9.96
C PHE A 51 12.45 0.38 11.07
N GLU A 52 12.21 -0.49 12.04
CA GLU A 52 13.15 -0.71 13.15
C GLU A 52 14.44 -1.37 12.67
N LEU A 53 15.57 -0.76 13.04
CA LEU A 53 16.87 -1.27 12.67
C LEU A 53 17.40 -2.25 13.74
N ASN A 54 17.96 -3.36 13.28
CA ASN A 54 18.68 -4.30 14.16
C ASN A 54 20.11 -3.83 14.45
N ALA A 55 20.82 -4.55 15.33
CA ALA A 55 22.20 -4.23 15.73
C ALA A 55 23.18 -4.32 14.55
N GLU A 56 22.95 -5.19 13.58
CA GLU A 56 23.79 -5.36 12.40
C GLU A 56 23.75 -4.10 11.52
N ILE A 57 22.56 -3.58 11.22
CA ILE A 57 22.40 -2.37 10.42
C ILE A 57 23.03 -1.17 11.14
N ARG A 58 22.73 -1.01 12.43
CA ARG A 58 23.34 0.07 13.25
C ARG A 58 24.87 -0.05 13.30
N GLY A 59 25.41 -1.27 13.36
CA GLY A 59 26.85 -1.52 13.28
C GLY A 59 27.44 -1.05 11.96
N SER A 60 26.79 -1.35 10.84
CA SER A 60 27.22 -0.91 9.52
C SER A 60 27.17 0.61 9.37
N LEU A 61 26.15 1.27 9.92
CA LEU A 61 26.03 2.73 9.87
C LEU A 61 27.12 3.45 10.68
N LYS A 62 27.62 2.86 11.78
CA LYS A 62 28.72 3.43 12.57
C LYS A 62 30.05 3.52 11.82
N THR A 63 30.20 2.76 10.73
CA THR A 63 31.39 2.85 9.87
C THR A 63 31.35 4.04 8.92
N LEU A 64 30.19 4.69 8.77
CA LEU A 64 30.03 5.85 7.91
C LEU A 64 30.56 7.11 8.61
N PRO A 65 31.23 8.03 7.88
CA PRO A 65 31.71 9.27 8.47
C PRO A 65 30.55 10.16 8.92
N PRO A 66 30.65 10.81 10.09
CA PRO A 66 29.62 11.75 10.52
C PRO A 66 29.62 13.00 9.63
N LEU A 67 28.44 13.40 9.16
CA LEU A 67 28.25 14.54 8.28
C LEU A 67 27.32 15.57 8.93
N SER A 68 27.74 16.85 8.89
CA SER A 68 26.98 17.97 9.48
C SER A 68 25.86 18.48 8.56
N SER A 69 26.08 18.41 7.24
CA SER A 69 25.12 18.89 6.25
C SER A 69 24.02 17.86 6.03
N GLU A 70 22.76 18.29 6.07
CA GLU A 70 21.59 17.44 5.80
C GLU A 70 21.65 16.81 4.40
N LEU A 71 21.94 17.63 3.37
CA LEU A 71 22.07 17.13 2.00
C LEU A 71 23.15 16.05 1.86
N ARG A 72 24.30 16.20 2.55
CA ARG A 72 25.37 15.19 2.54
C ARG A 72 24.92 13.90 3.24
N ARG A 73 24.17 14.00 4.34
CA ARG A 73 23.59 12.82 5.02
C ARG A 73 22.59 12.09 4.14
N ILE A 74 21.77 12.84 3.39
CA ILE A 74 20.83 12.25 2.43
C ILE A 74 21.58 11.48 1.35
N ASN A 75 22.60 12.08 0.74
CA ASN A 75 23.41 11.41 -0.27
C ASN A 75 24.09 10.16 0.32
N GLN A 76 24.61 10.25 1.54
CA GLN A 76 25.21 9.10 2.24
C GLN A 76 24.20 7.95 2.45
N VAL A 77 22.95 8.26 2.80
CA VAL A 77 21.87 7.26 2.92
C VAL A 77 21.56 6.64 1.56
N ASN A 78 21.47 7.46 0.52
CA ASN A 78 21.25 6.98 -0.86
C ASN A 78 22.38 6.05 -1.30
N ASP A 79 23.63 6.48 -1.17
CA ASP A 79 24.82 5.68 -1.52
C ASP A 79 24.84 4.36 -0.74
N PHE A 80 24.54 4.40 0.56
CA PHE A 80 24.48 3.21 1.41
C PHE A 80 23.43 2.22 0.90
N ILE A 81 22.22 2.69 0.59
CA ILE A 81 21.09 1.84 0.21
C ILE A 81 21.18 1.38 -1.25
N PHE A 82 21.43 2.31 -2.20
CA PHE A 82 21.39 1.98 -3.62
C PHE A 82 22.69 1.34 -4.12
N ASP A 83 23.83 1.94 -3.80
CA ASP A 83 25.11 1.49 -4.32
C ASP A 83 25.74 0.42 -3.42
N GLY A 84 25.65 0.61 -2.09
CA GLY A 84 26.23 -0.31 -1.11
C GLY A 84 25.47 -1.62 -0.99
N LEU A 85 24.14 -1.58 -0.88
CA LEU A 85 23.35 -2.79 -0.66
C LEU A 85 22.96 -3.51 -1.95
N LYS A 86 22.93 -2.83 -3.10
CA LYS A 86 22.55 -3.40 -4.40
C LYS A 86 21.20 -4.13 -4.34
N LEU A 87 20.20 -3.44 -3.81
CA LEU A 87 18.86 -3.99 -3.59
C LEU A 87 18.23 -4.44 -4.92
N GLN A 88 17.57 -5.59 -4.89
CA GLN A 88 16.83 -6.15 -6.02
C GLN A 88 15.34 -6.03 -5.76
N TYR A 89 14.60 -5.46 -6.71
CA TYR A 89 13.17 -5.32 -6.59
C TYR A 89 12.44 -6.66 -6.74
N SER A 90 11.53 -6.94 -5.81
CA SER A 90 10.62 -8.09 -5.84
C SER A 90 9.24 -7.60 -5.41
N LEU A 91 8.20 -7.94 -6.17
CA LEU A 91 6.82 -7.54 -5.84
C LEU A 91 6.38 -8.07 -4.48
N THR A 92 6.81 -9.29 -4.14
CA THR A 92 6.47 -10.00 -2.90
C THR A 92 7.68 -10.77 -2.39
N PRO A 93 7.77 -11.05 -1.08
CA PRO A 93 6.95 -10.52 0.00
C PRO A 93 7.34 -9.10 0.41
N THR A 94 6.38 -8.38 1.02
CA THR A 94 6.65 -7.14 1.75
C THR A 94 7.47 -7.46 3.00
N LYS A 95 8.54 -6.70 3.25
CA LYS A 95 9.51 -6.95 4.33
C LYS A 95 9.68 -5.72 5.22
N ASP A 96 10.08 -5.94 6.46
CA ASP A 96 10.58 -4.89 7.33
C ASP A 96 12.02 -4.48 6.95
N ALA A 97 12.55 -3.46 7.62
CA ALA A 97 13.89 -2.94 7.36
C ALA A 97 14.99 -3.99 7.58
N ALA A 98 14.90 -4.77 8.66
CA ALA A 98 15.91 -5.77 9.01
C ALA A 98 15.94 -6.93 8.00
N GLU A 99 14.77 -7.41 7.58
CA GLU A 99 14.67 -8.47 6.59
C GLU A 99 15.08 -7.99 5.20
N THR A 100 14.69 -6.77 4.82
CA THR A 100 15.11 -6.13 3.55
C THR A 100 16.64 -6.00 3.50
N TYR A 101 17.25 -5.53 4.58
CA TYR A 101 18.71 -5.43 4.68
C TYR A 101 19.38 -6.81 4.54
N ARG A 102 18.91 -7.82 5.25
CA ARG A 102 19.47 -9.17 5.25
C ARG A 102 19.34 -9.87 3.88
N THR A 103 18.17 -9.74 3.23
CA THR A 103 17.86 -10.48 1.98
C THR A 103 18.23 -9.71 0.72
N ARG A 104 18.50 -8.40 0.82
CA ARG A 104 18.79 -7.50 -0.32
C ARG A 104 17.68 -7.47 -1.37
N THR A 105 16.46 -7.86 -0.99
CA THR A 105 15.29 -7.89 -1.89
C THR A 105 14.06 -7.35 -1.17
N GLY A 106 13.14 -6.74 -1.92
CA GLY A 106 11.88 -6.25 -1.40
C GLY A 106 11.09 -5.46 -2.43
N ASN A 107 9.87 -5.08 -2.07
CA ASN A 107 9.04 -4.17 -2.84
C ASN A 107 9.28 -2.71 -2.42
N CYS A 108 8.52 -1.78 -3.01
CA CYS A 108 8.64 -0.35 -2.71
C CYS A 108 8.55 -0.07 -1.20
N LEU A 109 7.55 -0.60 -0.50
CA LEU A 109 7.37 -0.37 0.93
C LEU A 109 8.50 -0.98 1.78
N SER A 110 9.03 -2.15 1.37
CA SER A 110 10.20 -2.75 2.04
C SER A 110 11.41 -1.84 1.98
N PHE A 111 11.66 -1.23 0.81
CA PHE A 111 12.77 -0.31 0.63
C PHE A 111 12.56 1.02 1.37
N VAL A 112 11.32 1.52 1.39
CA VAL A 112 10.96 2.72 2.16
C VAL A 112 11.15 2.47 3.66
N ASN A 113 10.76 1.29 4.18
CA ASN A 113 10.98 0.93 5.58
C ASN A 113 12.47 0.98 5.95
N LEU A 114 13.33 0.41 5.10
CA LEU A 114 14.78 0.45 5.32
C LEU A 114 15.32 1.88 5.21
N PHE A 115 14.89 2.64 4.19
CA PHE A 115 15.31 4.03 3.99
C PHE A 115 14.94 4.91 5.19
N VAL A 116 13.68 4.84 5.65
CA VAL A 116 13.18 5.61 6.79
C VAL A 116 13.97 5.28 8.06
N GLY A 117 14.20 3.99 8.33
CA GLY A 117 14.98 3.55 9.49
C GLY A 117 16.40 4.08 9.45
N VAL A 118 17.11 3.89 8.32
CA VAL A 118 18.52 4.35 8.14
C VAL A 118 18.61 5.88 8.21
N ALA A 119 17.73 6.59 7.52
CA ALA A 119 17.73 8.05 7.51
C ALA A 119 17.52 8.64 8.91
N ARG A 120 16.60 8.08 9.70
CA ARG A 120 16.38 8.49 11.10
C ARG A 120 17.58 8.20 12.00
N GLU A 121 18.24 7.08 11.82
CA GLU A 121 19.44 6.71 12.60
C GLU A 121 20.59 7.73 12.39
N VAL A 122 20.72 8.30 11.18
CA VAL A 122 21.71 9.35 10.89
C VAL A 122 21.19 10.77 11.15
N GLY A 123 20.08 10.93 11.85
CA GLY A 123 19.52 12.22 12.28
C GLY A 123 18.81 13.02 11.19
N LEU A 124 18.26 12.35 10.18
CA LEU A 124 17.32 12.92 9.21
C LEU A 124 15.87 12.70 9.66
N ASN A 125 14.93 13.45 9.09
CA ASN A 125 13.51 13.34 9.42
C ASN A 125 12.66 12.97 8.17
N PRO A 126 12.81 11.75 7.64
CA PRO A 126 11.97 11.29 6.53
C PRO A 126 10.54 11.02 6.99
N SER A 127 9.61 11.16 6.08
CA SER A 127 8.22 10.75 6.20
C SER A 127 7.87 9.66 5.20
N TYR A 128 6.83 8.90 5.51
CA TYR A 128 6.16 8.07 4.51
C TYR A 128 5.22 8.94 3.69
N VAL A 129 5.13 8.67 2.40
CA VAL A 129 4.27 9.43 1.48
C VAL A 129 3.48 8.43 0.63
N GLU A 130 2.17 8.48 0.73
CA GLU A 130 1.28 7.73 -0.12
C GLU A 130 1.12 8.45 -1.47
N VAL A 131 1.28 7.70 -2.56
CA VAL A 131 0.96 8.15 -3.91
C VAL A 131 -0.49 7.82 -4.19
N THR A 132 -1.34 8.82 -4.34
CA THR A 132 -2.80 8.62 -4.42
C THR A 132 -3.31 8.48 -5.84
N ASP A 133 -2.58 8.96 -6.83
CA ASP A 133 -2.91 8.83 -8.27
C ASP A 133 -2.42 7.50 -8.89
N LEU A 134 -1.70 6.67 -8.12
CA LEU A 134 -1.31 5.31 -8.50
C LEU A 134 -1.99 4.29 -7.59
N GLN A 135 -3.22 3.91 -7.92
CA GLN A 135 -3.88 2.81 -7.23
C GLN A 135 -3.53 1.50 -7.93
N LYS A 136 -2.95 0.56 -7.19
CA LYS A 136 -2.77 -0.82 -7.64
C LYS A 136 -3.89 -1.68 -7.06
N TRP A 137 -4.66 -2.27 -7.94
CA TRP A 137 -5.67 -3.25 -7.57
C TRP A 137 -5.20 -4.64 -7.95
N ASN A 138 -5.38 -5.58 -7.07
CA ASN A 138 -5.24 -6.99 -7.36
C ASN A 138 -6.61 -7.64 -7.27
N HIS A 139 -6.88 -8.52 -8.20
CA HIS A 139 -8.16 -9.21 -8.26
C HIS A 139 -7.94 -10.71 -8.11
N ARG A 140 -8.66 -11.33 -7.22
CA ARG A 140 -8.70 -12.79 -7.10
C ARG A 140 -10.10 -13.26 -6.75
N GLU A 141 -10.59 -14.28 -7.49
CA GLU A 141 -11.90 -14.89 -7.26
C GLU A 141 -13.05 -13.87 -7.18
N GLY A 142 -12.97 -12.86 -8.02
CA GLY A 142 -14.03 -11.86 -8.11
C GLY A 142 -13.93 -10.68 -7.13
N MET A 143 -12.96 -10.64 -6.21
CA MET A 143 -12.85 -9.55 -5.23
C MET A 143 -11.62 -8.68 -5.45
N VAL A 144 -11.77 -7.37 -5.20
CA VAL A 144 -10.71 -6.38 -5.38
C VAL A 144 -9.94 -6.20 -4.08
N VAL A 145 -8.66 -6.53 -4.10
CA VAL A 145 -7.71 -6.34 -2.99
C VAL A 145 -6.97 -5.03 -3.22
N SER A 146 -7.03 -4.11 -2.26
CA SER A 146 -6.42 -2.80 -2.36
C SER A 146 -4.99 -2.79 -1.80
N GLN A 147 -4.03 -2.35 -2.61
CA GLN A 147 -2.66 -2.05 -2.20
C GLN A 147 -2.31 -0.61 -2.59
N GLY A 148 -1.71 0.14 -1.65
CA GLY A 148 -1.21 1.50 -1.93
C GLY A 148 0.24 1.48 -2.42
N HIS A 149 0.64 2.53 -3.13
CA HIS A 149 2.05 2.80 -3.43
C HIS A 149 2.59 3.81 -2.43
N ILE A 150 3.67 3.45 -1.75
CA ILE A 150 4.32 4.27 -0.72
C ILE A 150 5.75 4.58 -1.18
N VAL A 151 6.11 5.84 -1.07
CA VAL A 151 7.47 6.34 -1.30
C VAL A 151 8.01 7.00 -0.03
N ALA A 152 9.31 7.18 0.07
CA ALA A 152 9.87 8.01 1.13
C ALA A 152 9.83 9.49 0.72
N GLY A 153 9.62 10.39 1.69
CA GLY A 153 9.63 11.84 1.49
C GLY A 153 10.52 12.54 2.48
N MET A 154 11.10 13.66 2.08
CA MET A 154 11.79 14.58 2.96
C MET A 154 11.50 16.02 2.56
N TYR A 155 11.29 16.89 3.56
CA TYR A 155 11.19 18.32 3.33
C TYR A 155 12.57 18.95 3.35
N LEU A 156 12.97 19.52 2.21
CA LEU A 156 14.21 20.26 2.04
C LEU A 156 13.86 21.68 1.57
N ASP A 157 14.33 22.68 2.28
CA ASP A 157 14.05 24.09 1.96
C ASP A 157 12.52 24.40 1.80
N GLY A 158 11.68 23.64 2.52
CA GLY A 158 10.21 23.78 2.49
C GLY A 158 9.51 23.01 1.36
N GLU A 159 10.24 22.34 0.48
CA GLU A 159 9.71 21.50 -0.60
C GLU A 159 9.78 20.02 -0.24
N LEU A 160 8.76 19.24 -0.64
CA LEU A 160 8.72 17.80 -0.46
C LEU A 160 9.49 17.11 -1.58
N HIS A 161 10.62 16.51 -1.24
CA HIS A 161 11.39 15.64 -2.13
C HIS A 161 11.00 14.19 -1.88
N THR A 162 10.67 13.45 -2.94
CA THR A 162 10.26 12.05 -2.85
C THR A 162 11.33 11.12 -3.40
N TYR A 163 11.47 9.95 -2.75
CA TYR A 163 12.40 8.89 -3.12
C TYR A 163 11.58 7.64 -3.43
N ASP A 164 11.50 7.31 -4.71
CA ASP A 164 10.78 6.14 -5.21
C ASP A 164 11.77 5.03 -5.61
N PHE A 165 11.45 3.82 -5.19
CA PHE A 165 12.26 2.63 -5.41
C PHE A 165 11.71 1.72 -6.51
N LEU A 166 10.69 2.18 -7.25
CA LEU A 166 10.20 1.42 -8.40
C LEU A 166 11.21 1.45 -9.57
N PRO A 167 11.47 0.30 -10.23
CA PRO A 167 12.40 0.23 -11.36
C PRO A 167 11.95 1.05 -12.56
N ASP A 168 10.66 1.19 -12.78
CA ASP A 168 10.09 1.90 -13.94
C ASP A 168 9.51 3.26 -13.54
N ARG A 169 10.30 4.32 -13.76
CA ARG A 169 9.97 5.71 -13.45
C ARG A 169 9.17 6.43 -14.55
N ARG A 170 8.55 5.72 -15.49
CA ARG A 170 7.88 6.35 -16.63
C ARG A 170 6.61 7.10 -16.29
N LYS A 171 6.01 6.88 -15.10
CA LYS A 171 4.83 7.62 -14.64
C LYS A 171 5.26 8.69 -13.63
N ALA A 172 5.10 9.97 -13.99
CA ALA A 172 5.24 11.06 -13.04
C ALA A 172 3.99 11.08 -12.15
N TYR A 173 4.16 10.85 -10.85
CA TYR A 173 3.09 10.98 -9.86
C TYR A 173 2.71 12.46 -9.70
N ARG A 174 1.43 12.72 -9.50
CA ARG A 174 0.90 14.10 -9.37
C ARG A 174 0.34 14.37 -7.98
N GLU A 175 -0.04 13.33 -7.26
CA GLU A 175 -0.71 13.46 -5.98
C GLU A 175 0.03 12.69 -4.90
N PHE A 176 0.52 13.43 -3.91
CA PHE A 176 1.28 12.93 -2.78
C PHE A 176 0.61 13.29 -1.47
N LYS A 177 0.44 12.32 -0.59
CA LYS A 177 -0.10 12.50 0.75
C LYS A 177 0.88 11.98 1.79
N PRO A 178 1.56 12.86 2.56
CA PRO A 178 2.31 12.41 3.72
C PRO A 178 1.40 11.67 4.71
N ILE A 179 1.89 10.55 5.24
CA ILE A 179 1.18 9.72 6.21
C ILE A 179 2.04 9.54 7.46
N ASP A 180 1.39 9.33 8.60
CA ASP A 180 2.09 9.04 9.85
C ASP A 180 2.60 7.59 9.92
N ASP A 181 3.48 7.34 10.89
CA ASP A 181 4.13 6.03 11.06
C ASP A 181 3.12 4.91 11.39
N VAL A 182 2.02 5.23 12.08
CA VAL A 182 0.96 4.25 12.39
C VAL A 182 0.25 3.82 11.11
N THR A 183 -0.09 4.79 10.27
CA THR A 183 -0.70 4.54 8.95
C THR A 183 0.27 3.78 8.04
N ALA A 184 1.56 4.13 8.04
CA ALA A 184 2.58 3.40 7.28
C ALA A 184 2.74 1.94 7.75
N ALA A 185 2.71 1.71 9.06
CA ALA A 185 2.70 0.36 9.61
C ALA A 185 1.41 -0.40 9.24
N ALA A 186 0.25 0.27 9.21
CA ALA A 186 -0.98 -0.34 8.74
C ALA A 186 -0.88 -0.74 7.26
N HIS A 187 -0.23 0.06 6.40
CA HIS A 187 0.08 -0.35 5.02
C HIS A 187 0.96 -1.60 4.97
N TYR A 188 1.97 -1.69 5.84
CA TYR A 188 2.84 -2.88 5.91
C TYR A 188 2.03 -4.15 6.24
N TYR A 189 1.22 -4.13 7.30
CA TYR A 189 0.39 -5.26 7.68
C TYR A 189 -0.71 -5.54 6.66
N ASN A 190 -1.28 -4.51 6.04
CA ASN A 190 -2.24 -4.66 4.95
C ASN A 190 -1.61 -5.38 3.74
N ASN A 191 -0.39 -5.04 3.36
CA ASN A 191 0.30 -5.71 2.27
C ASN A 191 0.58 -7.18 2.59
N LEU A 192 1.08 -7.49 3.80
CA LEU A 192 1.26 -8.88 4.24
C LEU A 192 -0.05 -9.67 4.19
N GLY A 193 -1.15 -9.06 4.64
CA GLY A 193 -2.47 -9.66 4.58
C GLY A 193 -2.99 -9.84 3.16
N ALA A 194 -2.78 -8.86 2.30
CA ALA A 194 -3.15 -8.94 0.88
C ALA A 194 -2.36 -10.03 0.14
N GLU A 195 -1.06 -10.14 0.39
CA GLU A 195 -0.21 -11.20 -0.16
C GLU A 195 -0.68 -12.59 0.28
N ALA A 196 -0.99 -12.77 1.57
CA ALA A 196 -1.53 -14.02 2.10
C ALA A 196 -2.90 -14.35 1.47
N LEU A 197 -3.76 -13.35 1.31
CA LEU A 197 -5.07 -13.48 0.67
C LEU A 197 -4.95 -13.90 -0.80
N LEU A 198 -4.03 -13.30 -1.54
CA LEU A 198 -3.71 -13.67 -2.92
C LEU A 198 -3.06 -15.06 -2.98
N GLY A 199 -2.28 -15.46 -1.97
CA GLY A 199 -1.74 -16.81 -1.79
C GLY A 199 -2.76 -17.87 -1.39
N GLY A 200 -3.99 -17.47 -1.01
CA GLY A 200 -5.05 -18.38 -0.54
C GLY A 200 -4.99 -18.72 0.95
N ASP A 201 -4.06 -18.13 1.71
CA ASP A 201 -3.95 -18.31 3.15
C ASP A 201 -4.86 -17.31 3.89
N LEU A 202 -6.14 -17.67 4.02
CA LEU A 202 -7.13 -16.82 4.71
C LEU A 202 -6.84 -16.63 6.19
N ALA A 203 -6.20 -17.59 6.85
CA ALA A 203 -5.87 -17.49 8.28
C ALA A 203 -4.80 -16.41 8.49
N ARG A 204 -3.71 -16.48 7.74
CA ARG A 204 -2.63 -15.49 7.77
C ARG A 204 -3.11 -14.12 7.30
N ALA A 205 -3.94 -14.06 6.25
CA ALA A 205 -4.54 -12.82 5.78
C ALA A 205 -5.36 -12.16 6.90
N ARG A 206 -6.23 -12.92 7.59
CA ARG A 206 -7.05 -12.42 8.70
C ARG A 206 -6.18 -11.89 9.86
N GLU A 207 -5.13 -12.62 10.23
CA GLU A 207 -4.19 -12.19 11.27
C GLU A 207 -3.58 -10.82 10.93
N MET A 208 -2.98 -10.67 9.76
CA MET A 208 -2.29 -9.44 9.36
C MET A 208 -3.24 -8.26 9.18
N ILE A 209 -4.38 -8.47 8.52
CA ILE A 209 -5.38 -7.41 8.33
C ILE A 209 -6.02 -6.98 9.65
N THR A 210 -6.18 -7.90 10.60
CA THR A 210 -6.67 -7.55 11.94
C THR A 210 -5.69 -6.61 12.65
N VAL A 211 -4.38 -6.86 12.55
CA VAL A 211 -3.37 -5.93 13.08
C VAL A 211 -3.54 -4.56 12.42
N ALA A 212 -3.57 -4.50 11.08
CA ALA A 212 -3.70 -3.23 10.35
C ALA A 212 -4.95 -2.43 10.77
N THR A 213 -6.11 -3.09 10.87
CA THR A 213 -7.38 -2.43 11.24
C THR A 213 -7.46 -2.03 12.71
N ARG A 214 -6.70 -2.68 13.60
CA ARG A 214 -6.66 -2.33 15.04
C ARG A 214 -5.71 -1.18 15.31
N ILE A 215 -4.51 -1.17 14.71
CA ILE A 215 -3.57 -0.05 14.90
C ILE A 215 -4.00 1.22 14.17
N ALA A 216 -4.75 1.09 13.05
CA ALA A 216 -5.29 2.20 12.27
C ALA A 216 -6.78 1.95 11.95
N PRO A 217 -7.72 2.18 12.88
CA PRO A 217 -9.14 1.83 12.72
C PRO A 217 -9.86 2.57 11.58
N ARG A 218 -9.27 3.65 11.06
CA ARG A 218 -9.80 4.45 9.95
C ARG A 218 -9.08 4.18 8.62
N PHE A 219 -8.25 3.15 8.55
CA PHE A 219 -7.53 2.79 7.33
C PHE A 219 -8.44 1.96 6.40
N ASP A 220 -9.05 2.63 5.43
CA ASP A 220 -10.09 2.10 4.54
C ASP A 220 -9.63 0.89 3.70
N LYS A 221 -8.38 0.89 3.22
CA LYS A 221 -7.81 -0.25 2.45
C LYS A 221 -7.78 -1.54 3.28
N ALA A 222 -7.38 -1.46 4.54
CA ALA A 222 -7.38 -2.63 5.42
C ALA A 222 -8.81 -3.06 5.78
N ILE A 223 -9.74 -2.11 5.95
CA ILE A 223 -11.16 -2.39 6.16
C ILE A 223 -11.75 -3.11 4.95
N ASN A 224 -11.44 -2.63 3.73
CA ASN A 224 -11.84 -3.32 2.49
C ASN A 224 -11.33 -4.78 2.48
N ASN A 225 -10.05 -4.99 2.74
CA ASN A 225 -9.46 -6.32 2.71
C ASN A 225 -10.00 -7.23 3.83
N LEU A 226 -10.36 -6.67 5.00
CA LEU A 226 -11.07 -7.43 6.04
C LEU A 226 -12.43 -7.93 5.53
N GLY A 227 -13.19 -7.07 4.87
CA GLY A 227 -14.46 -7.46 4.24
C GLY A 227 -14.27 -8.56 3.19
N VAL A 228 -13.23 -8.48 2.36
CA VAL A 228 -12.88 -9.54 1.38
C VAL A 228 -12.60 -10.86 2.08
N ILE A 229 -11.82 -10.86 3.16
CA ILE A 229 -11.51 -12.07 3.94
C ILE A 229 -12.78 -12.67 4.55
N GLN A 230 -13.69 -11.85 5.08
CA GLN A 230 -14.95 -12.28 5.65
C GLN A 230 -15.86 -12.91 4.59
N ALA A 231 -16.02 -12.25 3.43
CA ALA A 231 -16.83 -12.75 2.34
C ALA A 231 -16.33 -14.10 1.79
N ARG A 232 -15.01 -14.24 1.63
CA ARG A 232 -14.37 -15.51 1.22
C ARG A 232 -14.46 -16.59 2.30
N GLY A 233 -14.45 -16.20 3.54
CA GLY A 233 -14.63 -17.09 4.69
C GLY A 233 -16.08 -17.56 4.90
N GLY A 234 -17.01 -17.22 3.99
CA GLY A 234 -18.43 -17.59 4.12
C GLY A 234 -19.21 -16.72 5.09
N GLU A 235 -18.71 -15.53 5.40
CA GLU A 235 -19.31 -14.58 6.36
C GLU A 235 -19.81 -13.30 5.63
N PRO A 236 -20.65 -13.39 4.57
CA PRO A 236 -21.01 -12.24 3.73
C PRO A 236 -21.77 -11.15 4.49
N GLN A 237 -22.51 -11.50 5.54
CA GLN A 237 -23.18 -10.51 6.39
C GLN A 237 -22.16 -9.65 7.18
N LYS A 238 -21.12 -10.26 7.76
CA LYS A 238 -20.05 -9.50 8.41
C LYS A 238 -19.26 -8.65 7.42
N ALA A 239 -19.02 -9.18 6.21
CA ALA A 239 -18.39 -8.42 5.13
C ALA A 239 -19.19 -7.16 4.79
N LEU A 240 -20.52 -7.28 4.66
CA LEU A 240 -21.42 -6.15 4.39
C LEU A 240 -21.27 -5.05 5.48
N GLU A 241 -21.31 -5.43 6.74
CA GLU A 241 -21.14 -4.50 7.89
C GLU A 241 -19.75 -3.83 7.84
N THR A 242 -18.73 -4.61 7.50
CA THR A 242 -17.34 -4.11 7.38
C THR A 242 -17.21 -3.11 6.21
N TYR A 243 -17.80 -3.38 5.05
CA TYR A 243 -17.80 -2.44 3.93
C TYR A 243 -18.60 -1.17 4.24
N GLN A 244 -19.74 -1.27 4.93
CA GLN A 244 -20.51 -0.11 5.39
C GLN A 244 -19.66 0.79 6.30
N ARG A 245 -18.88 0.20 7.22
CA ARG A 245 -17.90 0.96 8.04
C ARG A 245 -16.84 1.62 7.18
N GLY A 246 -16.32 0.94 6.16
CA GLY A 246 -15.36 1.51 5.20
C GLY A 246 -15.94 2.69 4.44
N LEU A 247 -17.17 2.57 3.93
CA LEU A 247 -17.87 3.64 3.23
C LEU A 247 -18.25 4.83 4.11
N ALA A 248 -18.39 4.62 5.43
CA ALA A 248 -18.54 5.74 6.37
C ALA A 248 -17.26 6.58 6.52
N ILE A 249 -16.10 6.01 6.18
CA ILE A 249 -14.79 6.70 6.18
C ILE A 249 -14.49 7.29 4.81
N SER A 250 -14.72 6.51 3.74
CA SER A 250 -14.45 6.85 2.33
C SER A 250 -15.72 6.64 1.48
N PRO A 251 -16.71 7.56 1.53
CA PRO A 251 -18.04 7.34 0.96
C PRO A 251 -18.06 7.10 -0.56
N GLY A 252 -17.08 7.66 -1.26
CA GLY A 252 -16.95 7.54 -2.73
C GLY A 252 -16.00 6.44 -3.19
N ASP A 253 -15.47 5.56 -2.30
CA ASP A 253 -14.52 4.53 -2.71
C ASP A 253 -15.23 3.45 -3.56
N PRO A 254 -14.91 3.38 -4.87
CA PRO A 254 -15.59 2.44 -5.76
C PRO A 254 -15.21 0.98 -5.49
N THR A 255 -14.05 0.73 -4.87
CA THR A 255 -13.60 -0.62 -4.50
C THR A 255 -14.46 -1.18 -3.39
N LEU A 256 -14.69 -0.38 -2.34
CA LEU A 256 -15.59 -0.73 -1.24
C LEU A 256 -17.03 -0.96 -1.76
N GLN A 257 -17.51 -0.09 -2.65
CA GLN A 257 -18.85 -0.21 -3.22
C GLN A 257 -19.02 -1.48 -4.05
N VAL A 258 -18.05 -1.81 -4.93
CA VAL A 258 -18.07 -3.04 -5.74
C VAL A 258 -18.00 -4.29 -4.86
N ASN A 259 -17.11 -4.33 -3.87
CA ASN A 259 -17.01 -5.47 -2.97
C ASN A 259 -18.26 -5.62 -2.08
N MET A 260 -18.88 -4.51 -1.67
CA MET A 260 -20.16 -4.51 -0.97
C MET A 260 -21.30 -5.06 -1.84
N ALA A 261 -21.36 -4.67 -3.13
CA ALA A 261 -22.35 -5.21 -4.07
C ALA A 261 -22.23 -6.74 -4.22
N ARG A 262 -20.98 -7.25 -4.27
CA ARG A 262 -20.74 -8.70 -4.29
C ARG A 262 -21.20 -9.41 -3.01
N ALA A 263 -20.98 -8.82 -1.85
CA ALA A 263 -21.48 -9.37 -0.59
C ALA A 263 -23.01 -9.38 -0.55
N LEU A 264 -23.66 -8.34 -1.08
CA LEU A 264 -25.13 -8.31 -1.24
C LEU A 264 -25.64 -9.41 -2.16
N GLN A 265 -24.94 -9.70 -3.27
CA GLN A 265 -25.30 -10.81 -4.17
C GLN A 265 -25.14 -12.17 -3.47
N GLN A 266 -24.06 -12.38 -2.71
CA GLN A 266 -23.88 -13.61 -1.92
C GLN A 266 -25.02 -13.82 -0.90
N LEU A 267 -25.63 -12.74 -0.41
CA LEU A 267 -26.78 -12.75 0.48
C LEU A 267 -28.13 -12.89 -0.25
N GLY A 268 -28.14 -13.03 -1.59
CA GLY A 268 -29.36 -13.06 -2.39
C GLY A 268 -30.04 -11.69 -2.57
N ARG A 269 -29.41 -10.61 -2.15
CA ARG A 269 -29.92 -9.22 -2.19
C ARG A 269 -29.52 -8.52 -3.51
N SER A 270 -29.80 -9.16 -4.65
CA SER A 270 -29.36 -8.66 -5.96
C SER A 270 -29.94 -7.29 -6.33
N GLY A 271 -31.19 -6.98 -5.91
CA GLY A 271 -31.77 -5.65 -6.16
C GLY A 271 -31.01 -4.52 -5.46
N ASP A 272 -30.54 -4.74 -4.22
CA ASP A 272 -29.75 -3.75 -3.49
C ASP A 272 -28.37 -3.59 -4.13
N ALA A 273 -27.77 -4.69 -4.61
CA ALA A 273 -26.50 -4.66 -5.34
C ALA A 273 -26.63 -3.85 -6.64
N ASP A 274 -27.67 -4.09 -7.43
CA ASP A 274 -27.91 -3.36 -8.68
C ASP A 274 -28.12 -1.86 -8.46
N GLN A 275 -28.84 -1.47 -7.41
CA GLN A 275 -29.01 -0.04 -7.04
C GLN A 275 -27.67 0.62 -6.65
N LEU A 276 -26.85 -0.08 -5.85
CA LEU A 276 -25.54 0.43 -5.46
C LEU A 276 -24.63 0.62 -6.69
N LEU A 277 -24.60 -0.36 -7.59
CA LEU A 277 -23.76 -0.31 -8.79
C LEU A 277 -24.22 0.75 -9.79
N ALA A 278 -25.53 0.94 -9.96
CA ALA A 278 -26.07 2.02 -10.79
C ALA A 278 -25.63 3.41 -10.28
N LYS A 279 -25.55 3.57 -8.96
CA LYS A 279 -25.00 4.81 -8.34
C LYS A 279 -23.51 4.99 -8.67
N VAL A 280 -22.71 3.94 -8.54
CA VAL A 280 -21.26 3.97 -8.87
C VAL A 280 -21.04 4.32 -10.34
N GLU A 281 -21.86 3.76 -11.24
CA GLU A 281 -21.78 4.06 -12.67
C GLU A 281 -22.14 5.53 -12.98
N ALA A 282 -23.18 6.06 -12.31
CA ALA A 282 -23.60 7.45 -12.48
C ALA A 282 -22.55 8.48 -11.97
N GLU A 283 -21.71 8.10 -11.02
CA GLU A 283 -20.61 8.90 -10.50
C GLU A 283 -19.36 8.91 -11.41
N ASN A 284 -19.44 8.34 -12.63
CA ASN A 284 -18.34 8.26 -13.60
C ASN A 284 -17.06 7.64 -13.00
N THR A 285 -17.19 6.47 -12.38
CA THR A 285 -16.07 5.76 -11.79
C THR A 285 -14.91 5.54 -12.76
N THR A 286 -13.69 5.75 -12.30
CA THR A 286 -12.45 5.46 -13.03
C THR A 286 -11.84 4.10 -12.62
N ASN A 287 -12.53 3.32 -11.81
CA ASN A 287 -12.06 2.01 -11.37
C ASN A 287 -12.37 0.93 -12.45
N PRO A 288 -11.36 0.34 -13.12
CA PRO A 288 -11.56 -0.68 -14.13
C PRO A 288 -12.26 -1.93 -13.57
N PHE A 289 -12.07 -2.24 -12.28
CA PHE A 289 -12.70 -3.41 -11.65
C PHE A 289 -14.22 -3.30 -11.49
N PHE A 290 -14.74 -2.07 -11.43
CA PHE A 290 -16.18 -1.87 -11.53
C PHE A 290 -16.71 -2.42 -12.85
N PHE A 291 -16.09 -2.08 -13.97
CA PHE A 291 -16.52 -2.52 -15.29
C PHE A 291 -16.27 -4.01 -15.53
N ILE A 292 -15.18 -4.58 -15.00
CA ILE A 292 -14.94 -6.03 -15.00
C ILE A 292 -16.07 -6.74 -14.26
N TYR A 293 -16.49 -6.22 -13.11
CA TYR A 293 -17.58 -6.80 -12.34
C TYR A 293 -18.91 -6.71 -13.08
N GLU A 294 -19.27 -5.55 -13.64
CA GLU A 294 -20.49 -5.39 -14.44
C GLU A 294 -20.51 -6.31 -15.66
N ALA A 295 -19.34 -6.52 -16.29
CA ALA A 295 -19.23 -7.48 -17.39
C ALA A 295 -19.47 -8.92 -16.91
N ASP A 296 -18.94 -9.34 -15.77
CA ASP A 296 -19.19 -10.66 -15.19
C ASP A 296 -20.69 -10.85 -14.87
N VAL A 297 -21.37 -9.83 -14.34
CA VAL A 297 -22.82 -9.84 -14.08
C VAL A 297 -23.61 -9.96 -15.39
N ALA A 298 -23.24 -9.20 -16.41
CA ALA A 298 -23.88 -9.23 -17.72
C ALA A 298 -23.74 -10.62 -18.41
N ILE A 299 -22.53 -11.23 -18.32
CA ILE A 299 -22.29 -12.60 -18.80
C ILE A 299 -23.21 -13.58 -18.05
N GLY A 300 -23.30 -13.47 -16.73
CA GLY A 300 -24.19 -14.33 -15.93
C GLY A 300 -25.68 -14.20 -16.28
N ARG A 301 -26.08 -13.04 -16.82
CA ARG A 301 -27.45 -12.77 -17.34
C ARG A 301 -27.61 -13.14 -18.82
N GLY A 302 -26.58 -13.62 -19.50
CA GLY A 302 -26.60 -13.98 -20.93
C GLY A 302 -26.44 -12.79 -21.88
N ASP A 303 -26.14 -11.59 -21.38
CA ASP A 303 -25.95 -10.38 -22.19
C ASP A 303 -24.46 -10.13 -22.47
N ALA A 304 -23.90 -10.95 -23.38
CA ALA A 304 -22.49 -10.87 -23.75
C ALA A 304 -22.12 -9.56 -24.47
N ASN A 305 -23.09 -8.92 -25.17
CA ASN A 305 -22.83 -7.62 -25.83
C ASN A 305 -22.67 -6.51 -24.81
N LYS A 306 -23.55 -6.44 -23.81
CA LYS A 306 -23.41 -5.48 -22.71
C LYS A 306 -22.11 -5.70 -21.91
N ALA A 307 -21.75 -6.97 -21.71
CA ALA A 307 -20.46 -7.31 -21.09
C ALA A 307 -19.28 -6.79 -21.91
N LEU A 308 -19.35 -6.85 -23.25
CA LEU A 308 -18.32 -6.30 -24.11
C LEU A 308 -18.20 -4.78 -23.97
N ASP A 309 -19.32 -4.05 -23.89
CA ASP A 309 -19.31 -2.59 -23.69
C ASP A 309 -18.62 -2.21 -22.38
N TYR A 310 -18.91 -2.92 -21.29
CA TYR A 310 -18.22 -2.71 -20.02
C TYR A 310 -16.72 -3.03 -20.11
N MET A 311 -16.34 -4.12 -20.76
CA MET A 311 -14.92 -4.47 -20.90
C MET A 311 -14.15 -3.51 -21.79
N VAL A 312 -14.78 -2.90 -22.80
CA VAL A 312 -14.16 -1.83 -23.60
C VAL A 312 -13.92 -0.58 -22.74
N ARG A 313 -14.82 -0.26 -21.81
CA ARG A 313 -14.62 0.84 -20.84
C ARG A 313 -13.45 0.51 -19.89
N ALA A 314 -13.39 -0.71 -19.35
CA ALA A 314 -12.28 -1.16 -18.52
C ALA A 314 -10.93 -1.06 -19.24
N LEU A 315 -10.87 -1.49 -20.50
CA LEU A 315 -9.67 -1.47 -21.33
C LEU A 315 -9.17 -0.04 -21.60
N ARG A 316 -10.08 0.94 -21.73
CA ARG A 316 -9.70 2.37 -21.89
C ARG A 316 -9.14 2.97 -20.61
N LEU A 317 -9.54 2.46 -19.46
CA LEU A 317 -9.04 2.93 -18.16
C LEU A 317 -7.67 2.35 -17.83
N ASP A 318 -7.47 1.06 -18.11
CA ASP A 318 -6.19 0.38 -17.89
C ASP A 318 -6.02 -0.81 -18.82
N ASP A 319 -5.19 -0.67 -19.86
CA ASP A 319 -4.88 -1.71 -20.85
C ASP A 319 -3.65 -2.55 -20.46
N GLU A 320 -2.99 -2.23 -19.35
CA GLU A 320 -1.89 -3.00 -18.80
C GLU A 320 -2.34 -3.94 -17.65
N LEU A 321 -3.62 -3.93 -17.29
CA LEU A 321 -4.17 -4.77 -16.24
C LEU A 321 -4.50 -6.17 -16.81
N PRO A 322 -3.85 -7.26 -16.33
CA PRO A 322 -4.09 -8.64 -16.82
C PRO A 322 -5.55 -9.05 -16.74
N GLU A 323 -6.26 -8.61 -15.70
CA GLU A 323 -7.67 -8.92 -15.43
C GLU A 323 -8.62 -8.32 -16.47
N VAL A 324 -8.27 -7.18 -17.05
CA VAL A 324 -9.05 -6.59 -18.16
C VAL A 324 -9.00 -7.51 -19.37
N HIS A 325 -7.82 -8.00 -19.71
CA HIS A 325 -7.65 -8.94 -20.83
C HIS A 325 -8.35 -10.28 -20.53
N LEU A 326 -8.27 -10.76 -19.28
CA LEU A 326 -8.96 -11.97 -18.86
C LEU A 326 -10.50 -11.81 -18.91
N GLY A 327 -11.03 -10.65 -18.53
CA GLY A 327 -12.44 -10.31 -18.70
C GLY A 327 -12.87 -10.37 -20.17
N LEU A 328 -12.04 -9.85 -21.09
CA LEU A 328 -12.29 -9.94 -22.53
C LEU A 328 -12.24 -11.39 -23.03
N VAL A 329 -11.41 -12.27 -22.45
CA VAL A 329 -11.44 -13.72 -22.74
C VAL A 329 -12.84 -14.28 -22.45
N LYS A 330 -13.39 -14.02 -21.26
CA LYS A 330 -14.72 -14.50 -20.85
C LYS A 330 -15.81 -13.99 -21.79
N VAL A 331 -15.76 -12.70 -22.14
CA VAL A 331 -16.74 -12.08 -23.06
C VAL A 331 -16.69 -12.72 -24.44
N TYR A 332 -15.50 -12.89 -25.03
CA TYR A 332 -15.38 -13.47 -26.36
C TYR A 332 -15.70 -14.97 -26.39
N LEU A 333 -15.49 -15.69 -25.29
CA LEU A 333 -15.98 -17.05 -25.12
C LEU A 333 -17.54 -17.08 -25.12
N ALA A 334 -18.18 -16.16 -24.39
CA ALA A 334 -19.63 -16.03 -24.38
C ALA A 334 -20.20 -15.62 -25.74
N LEU A 335 -19.48 -14.86 -26.55
CA LEU A 335 -19.82 -14.49 -27.93
C LEU A 335 -19.47 -15.56 -28.96
N GLY A 336 -18.76 -16.64 -28.60
CA GLY A 336 -18.30 -17.69 -29.49
C GLY A 336 -17.09 -17.33 -30.36
N ASP A 337 -16.43 -16.19 -30.13
CA ASP A 337 -15.25 -15.75 -30.87
C ASP A 337 -13.95 -16.28 -30.22
N LEU A 338 -13.64 -17.55 -30.54
CA LEU A 338 -12.43 -18.22 -30.02
C LEU A 338 -11.13 -17.54 -30.47
N GLY A 339 -11.12 -16.87 -31.62
CA GLY A 339 -9.95 -16.17 -32.14
C GLY A 339 -9.58 -15.01 -31.23
N LYS A 340 -10.54 -14.14 -30.93
CA LYS A 340 -10.32 -13.01 -30.03
C LYS A 340 -10.09 -13.48 -28.58
N ALA A 341 -10.77 -14.53 -28.13
CA ALA A 341 -10.51 -15.10 -26.80
C ALA A 341 -9.04 -15.51 -26.64
N ARG A 342 -8.46 -16.23 -27.62
CA ARG A 342 -7.03 -16.59 -27.61
C ARG A 342 -6.10 -15.37 -27.66
N HIS A 343 -6.45 -14.36 -28.47
CA HIS A 343 -5.67 -13.13 -28.55
C HIS A 343 -5.55 -12.42 -27.18
N TYR A 344 -6.67 -12.22 -26.51
CA TYR A 344 -6.69 -11.56 -25.19
C TYR A 344 -6.08 -12.43 -24.08
N LEU A 345 -6.20 -13.76 -24.18
CA LEU A 345 -5.52 -14.66 -23.26
C LEU A 345 -4.00 -14.54 -23.35
N ALA A 346 -3.45 -14.52 -24.57
CA ALA A 346 -2.03 -14.32 -24.78
C ALA A 346 -1.56 -12.96 -24.23
N ARG A 347 -2.40 -11.91 -24.34
CA ARG A 347 -2.09 -10.60 -23.75
C ARG A 347 -2.10 -10.64 -22.23
N SER A 348 -3.09 -11.28 -21.59
CA SER A 348 -3.17 -11.45 -20.14
C SER A 348 -1.95 -12.20 -19.61
N LEU A 349 -1.57 -13.33 -20.23
CA LEU A 349 -0.39 -14.12 -19.83
C LEU A 349 0.94 -13.39 -20.06
N LYS A 350 1.02 -12.50 -21.07
CA LYS A 350 2.19 -11.65 -21.28
C LYS A 350 2.37 -10.63 -20.16
N LEU A 351 1.28 -10.12 -19.60
CA LEU A 351 1.28 -9.16 -18.49
C LEU A 351 1.52 -9.84 -17.14
N ASP A 352 0.92 -11.03 -16.94
CA ASP A 352 1.13 -11.87 -15.76
C ASP A 352 1.11 -13.36 -16.15
N ALA A 353 2.30 -13.93 -16.34
CA ALA A 353 2.48 -15.34 -16.69
C ALA A 353 2.08 -16.31 -15.57
N THR A 354 1.88 -15.81 -14.35
CA THR A 354 1.54 -16.62 -13.17
C THR A 354 0.06 -16.58 -12.81
N ASN A 355 -0.73 -15.80 -13.54
CA ASN A 355 -2.17 -15.65 -13.30
C ASN A 355 -2.90 -17.00 -13.45
N GLN A 356 -3.39 -17.54 -12.34
CA GLN A 356 -3.98 -18.89 -12.27
C GLN A 356 -5.26 -19.01 -13.09
N ASP A 357 -6.06 -17.94 -13.18
CA ASP A 357 -7.28 -17.95 -13.99
C ASP A 357 -6.93 -17.93 -15.48
N ALA A 358 -5.94 -17.14 -15.90
CA ALA A 358 -5.45 -17.15 -17.28
C ALA A 358 -4.87 -18.53 -17.67
N LEU A 359 -4.10 -19.16 -16.78
CA LEU A 359 -3.56 -20.51 -16.99
C LEU A 359 -4.68 -21.56 -17.09
N ARG A 360 -5.79 -21.39 -16.35
CA ARG A 360 -6.98 -22.25 -16.46
C ARG A 360 -7.65 -22.11 -17.82
N TYR A 361 -7.80 -20.88 -18.33
CA TYR A 361 -8.33 -20.63 -19.67
C TYR A 361 -7.38 -21.09 -20.78
N ALA A 362 -6.06 -21.05 -20.58
CA ALA A 362 -5.09 -21.59 -21.52
C ALA A 362 -5.31 -23.10 -21.74
N LYS A 363 -5.48 -23.87 -20.65
CA LYS A 363 -5.83 -25.31 -20.74
C LYS A 363 -7.17 -25.51 -21.45
N LEU A 364 -8.18 -24.69 -21.18
CA LEU A 364 -9.51 -24.80 -21.81
C LEU A 364 -9.45 -24.55 -23.32
N LEU A 365 -8.61 -23.61 -23.77
CA LEU A 365 -8.48 -23.21 -25.18
C LEU A 365 -7.39 -24.00 -25.94
N GLY A 366 -6.74 -24.98 -25.29
CA GLY A 366 -5.73 -25.84 -25.87
C GLY A 366 -4.41 -25.10 -26.20
N GLN A 367 -4.01 -24.18 -25.32
CA GLN A 367 -2.74 -23.45 -25.39
C GLN A 367 -1.79 -23.87 -24.28
#